data_f3fdecd4d1e66f9a25d1195dc1169828
#
_entry.id   f3fdecd4d1e66f9a25d1195dc1169828
#
_cell.length_a   1.000
_cell.length_b   1.000
_cell.length_c   1.000
_cell.angle_alpha   90.00
_cell.angle_beta   90.00
_cell.angle_gamma   90.00
#
_symmetry.space_group_name_H-M   'P 1'
#
loop_
_entity.id
_entity.type
_entity.pdbx_description
1 polymer ?
#
loop_
_entity_poly.entity_id
_entity_poly.type
_entity_poly.pdbx_seq_one_letter_code
_entity_poly.pdbx_strand_id
1 'polypeptide(L)'
;MSSIVTTLSGYLGYRGREGHWSFLLHRITGLGTGLFLTIHILDTSFVYFAPSLYMEAIKIYQSTIAGLGEVGLVFCVIYHGLNGLRIAYFDMFAPKNWAIPSERKTFWWSLGLTLALWIPAASIMLFNLLKNNYGLFGG
;
A
#
# COMPACT_ATOMS: atom_id res chain seq x y z
N MET A 1 -27.11 4.42 17.97
CA MET A 1 -25.82 4.60 17.25
C MET A 1 -25.85 3.71 16.02
N SER A 2 -25.39 4.21 14.86
CA SER A 2 -25.37 3.36 13.66
C SER A 2 -24.37 2.21 13.84
N SER A 3 -24.65 1.05 13.26
CA SER A 3 -23.77 -0.13 13.32
C SER A 3 -22.35 0.18 12.82
N ILE A 4 -22.21 1.09 11.87
CA ILE A 4 -20.93 1.54 11.32
C ILE A 4 -20.07 2.25 12.38
N VAL A 5 -20.69 3.16 13.17
CA VAL A 5 -19.97 3.90 14.23
C VAL A 5 -19.50 2.94 15.32
N THR A 6 -20.32 1.98 15.71
CA THR A 6 -19.96 0.96 16.71
C THR A 6 -18.84 0.06 16.21
N THR A 7 -18.89 -0.33 14.93
CA THR A 7 -17.84 -1.15 14.30
C THR A 7 -16.50 -0.38 14.21
N LEU A 8 -16.53 0.87 13.73
CA LEU A 8 -15.33 1.70 13.63
C LEU A 8 -14.73 2.00 15.01
N SER A 9 -15.56 2.34 16.01
CA SER A 9 -15.06 2.57 17.38
C SER A 9 -14.49 1.30 18.01
N GLY A 10 -15.06 0.14 17.70
CA GLY A 10 -14.54 -1.16 18.12
C GLY A 10 -13.17 -1.46 17.51
N TYR A 11 -12.97 -1.19 16.21
CA TYR A 11 -11.67 -1.36 15.56
C TYR A 11 -10.61 -0.39 16.05
N LEU A 12 -10.95 0.88 16.24
CA LEU A 12 -10.02 1.93 16.69
C LEU A 12 -9.73 1.87 18.19
N GLY A 13 -10.70 1.47 19.00
CA GLY A 13 -10.58 1.35 20.46
C GLY A 13 -10.01 0.03 20.93
N TYR A 14 -9.92 -0.98 20.07
CA TYR A 14 -9.38 -2.29 20.44
C TYR A 14 -7.87 -2.20 20.62
N ARG A 15 -7.41 -2.40 21.85
CA ARG A 15 -5.98 -2.46 22.21
C ARG A 15 -5.39 -3.84 21.90
N GLY A 16 -5.59 -4.30 20.66
CA GLY A 16 -4.89 -5.47 20.15
C GLY A 16 -3.40 -5.17 20.00
N ARG A 17 -2.57 -6.17 20.31
CA ARG A 17 -1.13 -6.11 20.12
C ARG A 17 -0.77 -6.03 18.63
N GLU A 18 0.50 -6.26 18.33
CA GLU A 18 1.07 -6.18 16.99
C GLU A 18 0.31 -7.02 15.93
N GLY A 19 -0.31 -8.14 16.33
CA GLY A 19 -1.15 -8.96 15.45
C GLY A 19 -2.37 -8.21 14.90
N HIS A 20 -3.00 -7.36 15.71
CA HIS A 20 -4.11 -6.52 15.25
C HIS A 20 -3.66 -5.48 14.22
N TRP A 21 -2.54 -4.81 14.45
CA TRP A 21 -1.97 -3.86 13.51
C TRP A 21 -1.54 -4.52 12.20
N SER A 22 -0.92 -5.70 12.29
CA SER A 22 -0.57 -6.50 11.11
C SER A 22 -1.80 -6.84 10.28
N PHE A 23 -2.87 -7.29 10.93
CA PHE A 23 -4.14 -7.62 10.29
C PHE A 23 -4.78 -6.40 9.62
N LEU A 24 -4.88 -5.28 10.35
CA LEU A 24 -5.53 -4.07 9.85
C LEU A 24 -4.75 -3.49 8.65
N LEU A 25 -3.43 -3.34 8.80
CA LEU A 25 -2.56 -2.86 7.72
C LEU A 25 -2.63 -3.77 6.49
N HIS A 26 -2.62 -5.09 6.69
CA HIS A 26 -2.72 -6.03 5.57
C HIS A 26 -4.02 -5.87 4.79
N ARG A 27 -5.14 -5.68 5.47
CA ARG A 27 -6.45 -5.45 4.83
C ARG A 27 -6.51 -4.11 4.09
N ILE A 28 -6.06 -3.03 4.73
CA ILE A 28 -6.07 -1.69 4.13
C ILE A 28 -5.16 -1.67 2.89
N THR A 29 -3.95 -2.19 3.00
CA THR A 29 -3.01 -2.24 1.88
C THR A 29 -3.48 -3.18 0.78
N GLY A 30 -4.16 -4.28 1.13
CA GLY A 30 -4.79 -5.17 0.16
C GLY A 30 -5.90 -4.50 -0.64
N LEU A 31 -6.77 -3.73 0.03
CA LEU A 31 -7.81 -2.95 -0.64
C LEU A 31 -7.21 -1.88 -1.56
N GLY A 32 -6.17 -1.17 -1.09
CA GLY A 32 -5.46 -0.18 -1.90
C GLY A 32 -4.81 -0.80 -3.14
N THR A 33 -4.12 -1.92 -2.97
CA THR A 33 -3.49 -2.64 -4.08
C THR A 33 -4.53 -3.19 -5.08
N GLY A 34 -5.63 -3.75 -4.59
CA GLY A 34 -6.71 -4.29 -5.43
C GLY A 34 -7.42 -3.20 -6.22
N LEU A 35 -7.73 -2.07 -5.58
CA LEU A 35 -8.34 -0.92 -6.26
C LEU A 35 -7.41 -0.37 -7.34
N PHE A 36 -6.13 -0.17 -7.01
CA PHE A 36 -5.13 0.28 -7.98
C PHE A 36 -5.02 -0.66 -9.18
N LEU A 37 -4.91 -1.97 -8.92
CA LEU A 37 -4.78 -2.96 -9.99
C LEU A 37 -6.01 -2.94 -10.92
N THR A 38 -7.20 -2.79 -10.36
CA THR A 38 -8.43 -2.69 -11.14
C THR A 38 -8.43 -1.47 -12.05
N ILE A 39 -8.10 -0.30 -11.50
CA ILE A 39 -8.01 0.95 -12.27
C ILE A 39 -6.92 0.82 -13.34
N HIS A 40 -5.75 0.32 -12.97
CA HIS A 40 -4.60 0.16 -13.86
C HIS A 40 -4.91 -0.74 -15.07
N ILE A 41 -5.64 -1.84 -14.85
CA ILE A 41 -6.06 -2.73 -15.94
C ILE A 41 -7.04 -2.01 -16.87
N LEU A 42 -8.01 -1.28 -16.32
CA LEU A 42 -8.98 -0.53 -17.10
C LEU A 42 -8.30 0.55 -17.95
N ASP A 43 -7.45 1.37 -17.33
CA ASP A 43 -6.75 2.45 -18.02
C ASP A 43 -5.82 1.92 -19.10
N THR A 44 -5.09 0.86 -18.82
CA THR A 44 -4.19 0.23 -19.78
C THR A 44 -4.97 -0.34 -20.97
N SER A 45 -6.18 -0.84 -20.75
CA SER A 45 -7.04 -1.33 -21.83
C SER A 45 -7.43 -0.23 -22.82
N PHE A 46 -7.53 1.03 -22.35
CA PHE A 46 -7.88 2.18 -23.21
C PHE A 46 -6.85 2.46 -24.29
N VAL A 47 -5.62 2.01 -24.15
CA VAL A 47 -4.59 2.10 -25.22
C VAL A 47 -5.13 1.48 -26.52
N TYR A 48 -5.89 0.39 -26.42
CA TYR A 48 -6.42 -0.34 -27.56
C TYR A 48 -7.83 0.11 -27.98
N PHE A 49 -8.69 0.37 -27.00
CA PHE A 49 -10.13 0.60 -27.28
C PHE A 49 -10.49 2.08 -27.40
N ALA A 50 -9.78 2.97 -26.71
CA ALA A 50 -10.08 4.39 -26.65
C ALA A 50 -8.82 5.23 -26.36
N PRO A 51 -7.89 5.39 -27.32
CA PRO A 51 -6.61 6.08 -27.10
C PRO A 51 -6.75 7.51 -26.58
N SER A 52 -7.84 8.22 -26.92
CA SER A 52 -8.12 9.55 -26.40
C SER A 52 -8.37 9.55 -24.90
N LEU A 53 -9.12 8.58 -24.38
CA LEU A 53 -9.35 8.44 -22.93
C LEU A 53 -8.08 8.07 -22.18
N TYR A 54 -7.22 7.26 -22.78
CA TYR A 54 -5.91 6.96 -22.21
C TYR A 54 -5.04 8.22 -22.03
N MET A 55 -5.03 9.10 -23.04
CA MET A 55 -4.30 10.35 -22.96
C MET A 55 -4.86 11.31 -21.90
N GLU A 56 -6.16 11.29 -21.65
CA GLU A 56 -6.79 12.05 -20.57
C GLU A 56 -6.42 11.48 -19.19
N ALA A 57 -6.45 10.15 -19.04
CA ALA A 57 -6.05 9.48 -17.82
C ALA A 57 -4.60 9.80 -17.45
N ILE A 58 -3.66 9.79 -18.42
CA ILE A 58 -2.26 10.17 -18.19
C ILE A 58 -2.13 11.60 -17.66
N LYS A 59 -2.91 12.55 -18.17
CA LYS A 59 -2.89 13.94 -17.67
C LYS A 59 -3.31 14.01 -16.19
N ILE A 60 -4.28 13.19 -15.76
CA ILE A 60 -4.69 13.10 -14.37
C ILE A 60 -3.56 12.56 -13.51
N TYR A 61 -2.86 11.51 -13.97
CA TYR A 61 -1.73 10.91 -13.24
C TYR A 61 -0.51 11.83 -13.12
N GLN A 62 -0.34 12.79 -14.00
CA GLN A 62 0.71 13.83 -13.89
C GLN A 62 0.43 14.87 -12.79
N SER A 63 -0.76 14.85 -12.19
CA SER A 63 -1.09 15.76 -11.10
C SER A 63 -0.33 15.43 -9.82
N THR A 64 -0.05 16.46 -9.00
CA THR A 64 0.64 16.28 -7.71
C THR A 64 -0.13 15.34 -6.77
N ILE A 65 -1.46 15.39 -6.79
CA ILE A 65 -2.31 14.55 -5.92
C ILE A 65 -2.17 13.08 -6.34
N ALA A 66 -2.21 12.80 -7.64
CA ALA A 66 -2.01 11.45 -8.15
C ALA A 66 -0.61 10.93 -7.81
N GLY A 67 0.44 11.74 -8.00
CA GLY A 67 1.80 11.37 -7.64
C GLY A 67 1.99 11.06 -6.15
N LEU A 68 1.34 11.82 -5.26
CA LEU A 68 1.32 11.47 -3.83
C LEU A 68 0.55 10.17 -3.57
N GLY A 69 -0.54 9.92 -4.30
CA GLY A 69 -1.28 8.66 -4.27
C GLY A 69 -0.39 7.48 -4.67
N GLU A 70 0.41 7.63 -5.73
CA GLU A 70 1.35 6.60 -6.18
C GLU A 70 2.40 6.25 -5.13
N VAL A 71 2.94 7.24 -4.41
CA VAL A 71 3.86 6.99 -3.28
C VAL A 71 3.21 6.11 -2.21
N GLY A 72 1.95 6.40 -1.87
CA GLY A 72 1.17 5.58 -0.92
C GLY A 72 0.88 4.17 -1.48
N LEU A 73 0.59 4.06 -2.77
CA LEU A 73 0.34 2.76 -3.43
C LEU A 73 1.58 1.88 -3.44
N VAL A 74 2.77 2.43 -3.66
CA VAL A 74 4.03 1.68 -3.57
C VAL A 74 4.20 1.10 -2.17
N PHE A 75 3.87 1.86 -1.11
CA PHE A 75 3.82 1.31 0.24
C PHE A 75 2.84 0.14 0.36
N CYS A 76 1.62 0.30 -0.16
CA CYS A 76 0.59 -0.74 -0.11
C CYS A 76 1.07 -2.04 -0.76
N VAL A 77 1.65 -1.95 -1.95
CA VAL A 77 2.15 -3.13 -2.70
C VAL A 77 3.26 -3.84 -1.93
N ILE A 78 4.27 -3.08 -1.46
CA ILE A 78 5.41 -3.66 -0.73
C ILE A 78 4.95 -4.30 0.57
N TYR A 79 4.19 -3.57 1.39
CA TYR A 79 3.73 -4.09 2.67
C TYR A 79 2.80 -5.29 2.52
N HIS A 80 1.81 -5.20 1.64
CA HIS A 80 0.86 -6.28 1.39
C HIS A 80 1.58 -7.55 0.92
N GLY A 81 2.53 -7.41 -0.01
CA GLY A 81 3.31 -8.53 -0.51
C GLY A 81 4.19 -9.17 0.56
N LEU A 82 4.99 -8.38 1.29
CA LEU A 82 5.88 -8.90 2.34
C LEU A 82 5.12 -9.52 3.50
N ASN A 83 4.06 -8.85 3.96
CA ASN A 83 3.25 -9.42 5.05
C ASN A 83 2.43 -10.63 4.59
N GLY A 84 1.98 -10.65 3.33
CA GLY A 84 1.32 -11.82 2.73
C GLY A 84 2.26 -13.02 2.64
N LEU A 85 3.50 -12.82 2.19
CA LEU A 85 4.53 -13.87 2.19
C LEU A 85 4.84 -14.39 3.60
N ARG A 86 4.90 -13.49 4.58
CA ARG A 86 5.06 -13.86 5.99
C ARG A 86 3.92 -14.77 6.45
N ILE A 87 2.67 -14.39 6.20
CA ILE A 87 1.49 -15.18 6.58
C ILE A 87 1.54 -16.54 5.88
N ALA A 88 1.75 -16.56 4.57
CA ALA A 88 1.84 -17.80 3.80
C ALA A 88 2.95 -18.72 4.30
N TYR A 89 4.10 -18.18 4.69
CA TYR A 89 5.19 -18.97 5.27
C TYR A 89 4.78 -19.67 6.56
N PHE A 90 4.12 -18.96 7.48
CA PHE A 90 3.65 -19.58 8.72
C PHE A 90 2.56 -20.61 8.47
N ASP A 91 1.62 -20.33 7.59
CA ASP A 91 0.51 -21.24 7.30
C ASP A 91 1.00 -22.54 6.63
N MET A 92 1.95 -22.44 5.71
CA MET A 92 2.38 -23.58 4.89
C MET A 92 3.55 -24.36 5.50
N PHE A 93 4.53 -23.67 6.11
CA PHE A 93 5.79 -24.30 6.49
C PHE A 93 6.03 -24.34 8.01
N ALA A 94 5.42 -23.46 8.77
CA ALA A 94 5.70 -23.35 10.20
C ALA A 94 4.44 -23.14 11.06
N PRO A 95 3.37 -23.95 10.88
CA PRO A 95 2.11 -23.73 11.61
C PRO A 95 2.25 -23.85 13.14
N LYS A 96 3.21 -24.62 13.61
CA LYS A 96 3.51 -24.78 15.05
C LYS A 96 4.15 -23.53 15.66
N ASN A 97 4.68 -22.60 14.84
CA ASN A 97 5.34 -21.39 15.28
C ASN A 97 4.38 -20.18 15.34
N TRP A 98 3.10 -20.38 15.12
CA TRP A 98 2.07 -19.39 15.38
C TRP A 98 1.96 -19.14 16.88
N ALA A 99 2.86 -18.33 17.40
CA ALA A 99 2.91 -17.93 18.80
C ALA A 99 3.12 -16.43 18.90
N ILE A 100 2.55 -15.81 19.94
CA ILE A 100 2.60 -14.34 20.14
C ILE A 100 4.02 -13.75 20.03
N PRO A 101 5.08 -14.35 20.63
CA PRO A 101 6.43 -13.80 20.51
C PRO A 101 6.98 -13.85 19.08
N SER A 102 6.67 -14.91 18.34
CA SER A 102 7.08 -15.09 16.95
C SER A 102 6.36 -14.13 16.03
N GLU A 103 5.05 -13.95 16.20
CA GLU A 103 4.25 -12.98 15.47
C GLU A 103 4.73 -11.56 15.64
N ARG A 104 5.03 -11.15 16.87
CA ARG A 104 5.57 -9.83 17.20
C ARG A 104 6.89 -9.57 16.49
N LYS A 105 7.84 -10.49 16.62
CA LYS A 105 9.16 -10.36 16.00
C LYS A 105 9.06 -10.26 14.47
N THR A 106 8.32 -11.14 13.85
CA THR A 106 8.19 -11.18 12.39
C THR A 106 7.36 -10.02 11.83
N PHE A 107 6.41 -9.48 12.58
CA PHE A 107 5.71 -8.24 12.22
C PHE A 107 6.69 -7.06 12.10
N TRP A 108 7.53 -6.84 13.12
CA TRP A 108 8.51 -5.76 13.10
C TRP A 108 9.56 -5.93 12.00
N TRP A 109 9.97 -7.17 11.70
CA TRP A 109 10.84 -7.46 10.56
C TRP A 109 10.17 -7.15 9.23
N SER A 110 8.93 -7.57 9.03
CA SER A 110 8.16 -7.27 7.82
C SER A 110 7.97 -5.77 7.63
N LEU A 111 7.60 -5.06 8.69
CA LEU A 111 7.45 -3.59 8.65
C LEU A 111 8.78 -2.88 8.40
N GLY A 112 9.84 -3.29 9.09
CA GLY A 112 11.19 -2.73 8.89
C GLY A 112 11.70 -2.90 7.47
N LEU A 113 11.52 -4.09 6.88
CA LEU A 113 11.89 -4.37 5.50
C LEU A 113 11.02 -3.55 4.51
N THR A 114 9.72 -3.42 4.80
CA THR A 114 8.83 -2.56 4.01
C THR A 114 9.34 -1.12 3.98
N LEU A 115 9.66 -0.55 5.13
CA LEU A 115 10.17 0.81 5.23
C LEU A 115 11.53 0.97 4.56
N ALA A 116 12.43 0.00 4.71
CA ALA A 116 13.74 0.00 4.07
C ALA A 116 13.66 0.02 2.54
N LEU A 117 12.66 -0.63 1.95
CA LEU A 117 12.43 -0.63 0.50
C LEU A 117 11.62 0.60 0.06
N TRP A 118 10.64 1.00 0.86
CA TRP A 118 9.74 2.09 0.50
C TRP A 118 10.38 3.48 0.61
N ILE A 119 11.19 3.74 1.64
CA ILE A 119 11.79 5.07 1.86
C ILE A 119 12.66 5.52 0.68
N PRO A 120 13.59 4.71 0.13
CA PRO A 120 14.35 5.10 -1.05
C PRO A 120 13.45 5.34 -2.27
N ALA A 121 12.48 4.45 -2.51
CA ALA A 121 11.53 4.59 -3.62
C ALA A 121 10.71 5.87 -3.49
N ALA A 122 10.12 6.12 -2.32
CA ALA A 122 9.35 7.32 -2.03
C ALA A 122 10.19 8.59 -2.18
N SER A 123 11.44 8.57 -1.75
CA SER A 123 12.36 9.71 -1.88
C SER A 123 12.62 10.06 -3.36
N ILE A 124 12.87 9.06 -4.20
CA ILE A 124 13.07 9.25 -5.64
C ILE A 124 11.78 9.75 -6.30
N MET A 125 10.64 9.16 -5.96
CA MET A 125 9.34 9.55 -6.51
C MET A 125 9.00 11.00 -6.15
N LEU A 126 9.16 11.39 -4.88
CA LEU A 126 8.91 12.74 -4.40
C LEU A 126 9.87 13.75 -5.03
N PHE A 127 11.15 13.41 -5.15
CA PHE A 127 12.12 14.25 -5.83
C PHE A 127 11.72 14.53 -7.29
N ASN A 128 11.35 13.48 -8.02
CA ASN A 128 10.91 13.62 -9.41
C ASN A 128 9.59 14.41 -9.52
N LEU A 129 8.67 14.21 -8.59
CA LEU A 129 7.40 14.94 -8.52
C LEU A 129 7.65 16.44 -8.31
N LEU A 130 8.51 16.80 -7.37
CA LEU A 130 8.85 18.19 -7.06
C LEU A 130 9.61 18.84 -8.21
N LYS A 131 10.52 18.12 -8.84
CA LYS A 131 11.27 18.60 -10.01
C LYS A 131 10.35 18.89 -11.20
N ASN A 132 9.47 17.94 -11.51
CA ASN A 132 8.64 18.04 -12.72
C ASN A 132 7.45 19.00 -12.56
N ASN A 133 6.83 19.05 -11.38
CA ASN A 133 5.63 19.86 -11.19
C ASN A 133 5.93 21.28 -10.68
N TYR A 134 7.05 21.48 -9.99
CA TYR A 134 7.38 22.77 -9.35
C TYR A 134 8.71 23.37 -9.79
N GLY A 135 9.47 22.67 -10.65
CA GLY A 135 10.78 23.15 -11.09
C GLY A 135 11.81 23.30 -9.96
N LEU A 136 11.55 22.69 -8.79
CA LEU A 136 12.47 22.72 -7.67
C LEU A 136 13.70 21.89 -8.01
N PHE A 137 14.89 22.42 -7.72
CA PHE A 137 16.21 21.83 -8.00
C PHE A 137 16.74 21.99 -9.44
N GLY A 138 16.26 22.99 -10.19
CA GLY A 138 16.86 23.45 -11.44
C GLY A 138 16.64 22.48 -12.61
N GLY A 139 15.74 22.81 -13.47
CA GLY A 139 15.71 22.31 -14.84
C GLY A 139 16.49 23.24 -15.72
#